data_db1e3453d3a34ef4d365535c7bba1c9f
#
_entry.id   db1e3453d3a34ef4d365535c7bba1c9f
#
_cell.length_a   1.000
_cell.length_b   1.000
_cell.length_c   1.000
_cell.angle_alpha   90.00
_cell.angle_beta   90.00
_cell.angle_gamma   90.00
#
_symmetry.space_group_name_H-M   'P 1'
#
loop_
_entity.id
_entity.type
_entity.pdbx_description
1 polymer ?
#
loop_
_entity_poly.entity_id
_entity_poly.type
_entity_poly.pdbx_seq_one_letter_code
_entity_poly.pdbx_strand_id
1 'polypeptide(L)'
;MATLLEIVAYCDQRIRRTEIKDFDGAHNGLQIENNGSVQKIGATVDAGQLPFEEAIAEGVDFLICHHGLFWTPPTPLTGANALKVRTAFDGNLAIYGAHLPLDCHPEIGNNALLAKELGLKTVDTFLSYEGNDMATVALGPTGGRNEISEKLRVLFPDTYQAIEYGSAKPERIGILTGSGQSAVPHLLANGIDTLITGELRQHHFNMAQELGLNLYPCGHYATEVFGVKALAAEVARKFHLEWQFIEQPCPL
;
A
#
# COMPACT_ATOMS: atom_id res chain seq x y z
N MET A 1 6.32 -21.79 19.17
CA MET A 1 5.16 -21.37 18.33
C MET A 1 4.77 -19.99 18.80
N ALA A 2 4.63 -19.05 17.90
CA ALA A 2 4.14 -17.72 18.23
C ALA A 2 2.62 -17.76 18.41
N THR A 3 2.10 -17.03 19.36
CA THR A 3 0.65 -16.89 19.53
C THR A 3 0.12 -15.79 18.60
N LEU A 4 -1.13 -15.93 18.16
CA LEU A 4 -1.82 -14.90 17.37
C LEU A 4 -1.73 -13.52 18.05
N LEU A 5 -1.98 -13.46 19.35
CA LEU A 5 -2.00 -12.19 20.09
C LEU A 5 -0.62 -11.53 20.17
N GLU A 6 0.48 -12.29 20.27
CA GLU A 6 1.84 -11.72 20.24
C GLU A 6 2.16 -11.11 18.88
N ILE A 7 1.75 -11.78 17.78
CA ILE A 7 1.94 -11.26 16.42
C ILE A 7 1.10 -10.01 16.18
N VAL A 8 -0.17 -10.04 16.57
CA VAL A 8 -1.08 -8.88 16.46
C VAL A 8 -0.52 -7.68 17.24
N ALA A 9 -0.10 -7.89 18.49
CA ALA A 9 0.48 -6.81 19.29
C ALA A 9 1.74 -6.21 18.67
N TYR A 10 2.59 -7.06 18.06
CA TYR A 10 3.76 -6.57 17.33
C TYR A 10 3.37 -5.76 16.10
N CYS A 11 2.44 -6.25 15.27
CA CYS A 11 1.96 -5.53 14.10
C CYS A 11 1.34 -4.18 14.49
N ASP A 12 0.44 -4.17 15.48
CA ASP A 12 -0.22 -2.96 15.98
C ASP A 12 0.78 -1.89 16.43
N GLN A 13 1.79 -2.31 17.19
CA GLN A 13 2.86 -1.41 17.63
C GLN A 13 3.71 -0.92 16.46
N ARG A 14 4.07 -1.82 15.54
CA ARG A 14 4.97 -1.52 14.43
C ARG A 14 4.38 -0.50 13.48
N ILE A 15 3.10 -0.64 13.10
CA ILE A 15 2.42 0.29 12.22
C ILE A 15 1.80 1.49 12.96
N ARG A 16 1.96 1.60 14.29
CA ARG A 16 1.37 2.68 15.09
C ARG A 16 -0.16 2.77 14.93
N ARG A 17 -0.82 1.60 14.90
CA ARG A 17 -2.25 1.46 14.56
C ARG A 17 -3.18 2.39 15.31
N THR A 18 -2.93 2.66 16.59
CA THR A 18 -3.76 3.51 17.43
C THR A 18 -3.44 5.00 17.33
N GLU A 19 -2.32 5.36 16.69
CA GLU A 19 -1.86 6.74 16.56
C GLU A 19 -2.24 7.33 15.19
N ILE A 20 -2.27 6.49 14.15
CA ILE A 20 -2.61 6.90 12.78
C ILE A 20 -4.09 6.62 12.53
N LYS A 21 -4.87 7.68 12.38
CA LYS A 21 -6.29 7.56 12.04
C LYS A 21 -6.44 7.27 10.54
N ASP A 22 -7.27 6.28 10.24
CA ASP A 22 -7.60 5.91 8.86
C ASP A 22 -8.96 6.52 8.42
N PHE A 23 -9.33 6.30 7.17
CA PHE A 23 -10.62 6.68 6.63
C PHE A 23 -11.76 6.03 7.42
N ASP A 24 -12.89 6.73 7.48
CA ASP A 24 -14.07 6.24 8.18
C ASP A 24 -14.48 4.86 7.66
N GLY A 25 -14.58 3.91 8.61
CA GLY A 25 -14.94 2.52 8.33
C GLY A 25 -13.80 1.61 7.92
N ALA A 26 -12.61 2.13 7.62
CA ALA A 26 -11.43 1.31 7.47
C ALA A 26 -11.02 0.73 8.83
N HIS A 27 -10.93 -0.59 8.92
CA HIS A 27 -10.56 -1.26 10.15
C HIS A 27 -9.14 -1.83 10.05
N ASN A 28 -8.19 -1.20 10.73
CA ASN A 28 -6.83 -1.72 10.88
C ASN A 28 -6.73 -2.67 12.08
N GLY A 29 -5.87 -3.67 11.98
CA GLY A 29 -5.68 -4.67 13.02
C GLY A 29 -6.32 -6.01 12.69
N LEU A 30 -6.47 -6.86 13.70
CA LEU A 30 -7.08 -8.19 13.55
C LEU A 30 -8.57 -8.07 13.19
N GLN A 31 -8.96 -8.69 12.08
CA GLN A 31 -10.32 -8.67 11.53
C GLN A 31 -11.03 -10.02 11.64
N ILE A 32 -10.29 -11.11 11.48
CA ILE A 32 -10.74 -12.49 11.70
C ILE A 32 -9.65 -13.16 12.51
N GLU A 33 -10.02 -13.86 13.60
CA GLU A 33 -9.11 -14.67 14.39
C GLU A 33 -9.07 -16.12 13.89
N ASN A 34 -7.94 -16.80 14.14
CA ASN A 34 -7.81 -18.23 13.98
C ASN A 34 -7.84 -18.96 15.34
N ASN A 35 -7.35 -20.20 15.41
CA ASN A 35 -7.30 -20.98 16.66
C ASN A 35 -6.29 -20.44 17.71
N GLY A 36 -5.65 -19.30 17.48
CA GLY A 36 -4.72 -18.64 18.41
C GLY A 36 -3.25 -18.98 18.21
N SER A 37 -2.89 -19.82 17.23
CA SER A 37 -1.50 -20.19 16.93
C SER A 37 -1.15 -19.83 15.49
N VAL A 38 0.10 -19.39 15.25
CA VAL A 38 0.57 -19.00 13.92
C VAL A 38 1.86 -19.73 13.59
N GLN A 39 1.92 -20.32 12.40
CA GLN A 39 3.06 -21.06 11.88
C GLN A 39 3.63 -20.45 10.60
N LYS A 40 2.78 -19.87 9.74
CA LYS A 40 3.20 -19.24 8.49
C LYS A 40 2.47 -17.92 8.23
N ILE A 41 3.23 -16.89 7.91
CA ILE A 41 2.72 -15.55 7.59
C ILE A 41 2.44 -15.46 6.08
N GLY A 42 1.30 -14.90 5.71
CA GLY A 42 1.02 -14.44 4.36
C GLY A 42 0.95 -12.94 4.27
N ALA A 43 1.15 -12.40 3.09
CA ALA A 43 0.86 -11.00 2.76
C ALA A 43 0.15 -10.91 1.41
N THR A 44 -0.82 -10.01 1.30
CA THR A 44 -1.51 -9.68 0.03
C THR A 44 -1.94 -8.21 0.06
N VAL A 45 -2.28 -7.64 -1.09
CA VAL A 45 -2.86 -6.29 -1.10
C VAL A 45 -4.32 -6.36 -0.68
N ASP A 46 -5.14 -7.19 -1.34
CA ASP A 46 -6.59 -7.20 -1.16
C ASP A 46 -7.09 -8.40 -0.35
N ALA A 47 -7.99 -8.16 0.62
CA ALA A 47 -8.72 -9.21 1.32
C ALA A 47 -9.84 -9.76 0.43
N GLY A 48 -9.50 -10.69 -0.46
CA GLY A 48 -10.37 -11.29 -1.46
C GLY A 48 -10.59 -12.79 -1.27
N GLN A 49 -11.58 -13.37 -1.98
CA GLN A 49 -11.84 -14.81 -1.96
C GLN A 49 -10.65 -15.62 -2.47
N LEU A 50 -10.10 -15.25 -3.65
CA LEU A 50 -8.98 -15.95 -4.25
C LEU A 50 -7.70 -15.86 -3.41
N PRO A 51 -7.28 -14.68 -2.90
CA PRO A 51 -6.16 -14.60 -1.95
C PRO A 51 -6.33 -15.48 -0.72
N PHE A 52 -7.56 -15.61 -0.19
CA PHE A 52 -7.80 -16.48 0.98
C PHE A 52 -7.65 -17.95 0.64
N GLU A 53 -8.23 -18.40 -0.48
CA GLU A 53 -8.12 -19.79 -0.95
C GLU A 53 -6.65 -20.17 -1.22
N GLU A 54 -5.89 -19.28 -1.88
CA GLU A 54 -4.47 -19.49 -2.15
C GLU A 54 -3.63 -19.49 -0.86
N ALA A 55 -3.86 -18.55 0.04
CA ALA A 55 -3.17 -18.49 1.34
C ALA A 55 -3.37 -19.80 2.14
N ILE A 56 -4.61 -20.31 2.19
CA ILE A 56 -4.94 -21.57 2.87
C ILE A 56 -4.25 -22.76 2.18
N ALA A 57 -4.28 -22.82 0.85
CA ALA A 57 -3.62 -23.87 0.08
C ALA A 57 -2.11 -23.91 0.30
N GLU A 58 -1.50 -22.74 0.48
CA GLU A 58 -0.08 -22.57 0.80
C GLU A 58 0.28 -22.76 2.28
N GLY A 59 -0.72 -23.07 3.12
CA GLY A 59 -0.53 -23.30 4.55
C GLY A 59 -0.31 -22.05 5.39
N VAL A 60 -0.71 -20.89 4.88
CA VAL A 60 -0.73 -19.61 5.62
C VAL A 60 -1.87 -19.66 6.64
N ASP A 61 -1.60 -19.23 7.86
CA ASP A 61 -2.57 -19.16 8.96
C ASP A 61 -2.71 -17.75 9.58
N PHE A 62 -1.86 -16.78 9.14
CA PHE A 62 -1.99 -15.35 9.43
C PHE A 62 -1.71 -14.54 8.17
N LEU A 63 -2.73 -13.87 7.61
CA LEU A 63 -2.64 -13.10 6.37
C LEU A 63 -2.72 -11.59 6.65
N ILE A 64 -1.67 -10.87 6.29
CA ILE A 64 -1.62 -9.40 6.33
C ILE A 64 -2.17 -8.88 5.00
N CYS A 65 -3.22 -8.07 5.06
CA CYS A 65 -3.84 -7.43 3.90
C CYS A 65 -3.68 -5.92 4.00
N HIS A 66 -3.36 -5.26 2.88
CA HIS A 66 -3.40 -3.80 2.82
C HIS A 66 -4.85 -3.31 2.86
N HIS A 67 -5.66 -3.74 1.93
CA HIS A 67 -7.09 -3.52 1.91
C HIS A 67 -7.82 -4.64 2.66
N GLY A 68 -8.19 -4.37 3.91
CA GLY A 68 -8.89 -5.33 4.75
C GLY A 68 -10.34 -5.58 4.33
N LEU A 69 -11.07 -6.32 5.17
CA LEU A 69 -12.46 -6.72 4.91
C LEU A 69 -13.50 -5.62 5.17
N PHE A 70 -13.19 -4.68 6.06
CA PHE A 70 -14.18 -3.75 6.59
C PHE A 70 -13.93 -2.32 6.15
N TRP A 71 -14.97 -1.74 5.51
CA TRP A 71 -15.01 -0.38 4.98
C TRP A 71 -16.39 0.25 5.22
N THR A 72 -16.52 1.56 5.01
CA THR A 72 -17.80 2.26 5.02
C THR A 72 -18.37 2.37 3.59
N PRO A 73 -19.68 2.10 3.39
CA PRO A 73 -20.65 1.58 4.35
C PRO A 73 -20.42 0.09 4.67
N PRO A 74 -20.85 -0.39 5.87
CA PRO A 74 -20.73 -1.80 6.22
C PRO A 74 -21.47 -2.69 5.20
N THR A 75 -20.80 -3.73 4.75
CA THR A 75 -21.39 -4.68 3.79
C THR A 75 -21.96 -5.89 4.51
N PRO A 76 -23.24 -6.28 4.30
CA PRO A 76 -23.83 -7.45 4.92
C PRO A 76 -23.10 -8.73 4.60
N LEU A 77 -23.01 -9.65 5.59
CA LEU A 77 -22.41 -10.97 5.42
C LEU A 77 -23.38 -11.94 4.74
N THR A 78 -23.65 -11.69 3.46
CA THR A 78 -24.51 -12.52 2.60
C THR A 78 -23.80 -12.78 1.27
N GLY A 79 -24.21 -13.82 0.54
CA GLY A 79 -23.66 -14.15 -0.78
C GLY A 79 -22.13 -14.30 -0.76
N ALA A 80 -21.43 -13.57 -1.64
CA ALA A 80 -19.98 -13.63 -1.77
C ALA A 80 -19.24 -13.19 -0.49
N ASN A 81 -19.76 -12.18 0.24
CA ASN A 81 -19.15 -11.76 1.50
C ASN A 81 -19.24 -12.83 2.59
N ALA A 82 -20.39 -13.53 2.70
CA ALA A 82 -20.55 -14.63 3.63
C ALA A 82 -19.62 -15.80 3.26
N LEU A 83 -19.46 -16.10 1.98
CA LEU A 83 -18.56 -17.14 1.50
C LEU A 83 -17.11 -16.79 1.88
N LYS A 84 -16.65 -15.59 1.58
CA LYS A 84 -15.29 -15.13 1.89
C LYS A 84 -14.93 -15.24 3.38
N VAL A 85 -15.83 -14.78 4.27
CA VAL A 85 -15.63 -14.86 5.71
C VAL A 85 -15.64 -16.33 6.18
N ARG A 86 -16.53 -17.17 5.64
CA ARG A 86 -16.56 -18.60 5.95
C ARG A 86 -15.27 -19.29 5.49
N THR A 87 -14.75 -18.98 4.30
CA THR A 87 -13.48 -19.53 3.80
C THR A 87 -12.35 -19.26 4.80
N ALA A 88 -12.25 -18.04 5.35
CA ALA A 88 -11.22 -17.73 6.33
C ALA A 88 -11.40 -18.56 7.64
N PHE A 89 -12.61 -18.68 8.17
CA PHE A 89 -12.88 -19.49 9.37
C PHE A 89 -12.62 -20.98 9.15
N ASP A 90 -13.14 -21.55 8.05
CA ASP A 90 -13.00 -22.97 7.73
C ASP A 90 -11.52 -23.35 7.46
N GLY A 91 -10.75 -22.40 6.89
CA GLY A 91 -9.31 -22.54 6.65
C GLY A 91 -8.42 -22.18 7.84
N ASN A 92 -8.98 -21.84 9.00
CA ASN A 92 -8.22 -21.39 10.18
C ASN A 92 -7.27 -20.23 9.87
N LEU A 93 -7.69 -19.29 8.99
CA LEU A 93 -6.90 -18.17 8.50
C LEU A 93 -7.23 -16.88 9.26
N ALA A 94 -6.30 -16.37 10.06
CA ALA A 94 -6.45 -15.06 10.67
C ALA A 94 -6.19 -13.95 9.63
N ILE A 95 -7.02 -12.90 9.64
CA ILE A 95 -6.90 -11.75 8.73
C ILE A 95 -6.54 -10.49 9.52
N TYR A 96 -5.47 -9.83 9.10
CA TYR A 96 -4.98 -8.58 9.68
C TYR A 96 -4.94 -7.49 8.63
N GLY A 97 -5.67 -6.39 8.84
CA GLY A 97 -5.68 -5.21 7.96
C GLY A 97 -4.60 -4.20 8.34
N ALA A 98 -3.87 -3.65 7.35
CA ALA A 98 -2.82 -2.64 7.55
C ALA A 98 -2.83 -1.63 6.39
N HIS A 99 -3.68 -0.61 6.46
CA HIS A 99 -3.91 0.40 5.43
C HIS A 99 -3.11 1.69 5.73
N LEU A 100 -3.74 2.85 5.94
CA LEU A 100 -3.03 4.12 6.15
C LEU A 100 -1.95 4.09 7.25
N PRO A 101 -2.13 3.37 8.38
CA PRO A 101 -1.04 3.23 9.35
C PRO A 101 0.23 2.63 8.76
N LEU A 102 0.09 1.74 7.76
CA LEU A 102 1.24 1.21 7.03
C LEU A 102 1.74 2.19 5.98
N ASP A 103 0.86 2.82 5.17
CA ASP A 103 1.27 3.79 4.15
C ASP A 103 2.06 4.97 4.71
N CYS A 104 1.62 5.51 5.84
CA CYS A 104 2.29 6.61 6.55
C CYS A 104 3.60 6.19 7.23
N HIS A 105 3.96 4.89 7.21
CA HIS A 105 5.14 4.43 7.93
C HIS A 105 6.44 4.85 7.23
N PRO A 106 7.37 5.57 7.92
CA PRO A 106 8.54 6.17 7.27
C PRO A 106 9.60 5.18 6.80
N GLU A 107 9.56 3.92 7.26
CA GLU A 107 10.55 2.89 6.91
C GLU A 107 9.98 1.76 6.05
N ILE A 108 8.78 1.27 6.40
CA ILE A 108 8.15 0.12 5.74
C ILE A 108 6.85 0.46 5.01
N GLY A 109 6.48 1.75 4.97
CA GLY A 109 5.32 2.21 4.20
C GLY A 109 5.53 2.14 2.69
N ASN A 110 4.45 1.99 1.95
CA ASN A 110 4.49 1.87 0.49
C ASN A 110 5.24 3.05 -0.15
N ASN A 111 4.94 4.29 0.23
CA ASN A 111 5.61 5.48 -0.29
C ASN A 111 7.12 5.47 -0.02
N ALA A 112 7.52 5.14 1.22
CA ALA A 112 8.92 5.14 1.63
C ALA A 112 9.73 4.05 0.89
N LEU A 113 9.13 2.86 0.74
CA LEU A 113 9.77 1.75 0.04
C LEU A 113 9.84 2.00 -1.46
N LEU A 114 8.80 2.57 -2.08
CA LEU A 114 8.83 2.95 -3.49
C LEU A 114 9.92 4.01 -3.75
N ALA A 115 10.04 5.02 -2.90
CA ALA A 115 11.13 5.99 -2.98
C ALA A 115 12.50 5.30 -2.92
N LYS A 116 12.67 4.34 -2.01
CA LYS A 116 13.91 3.56 -1.86
C LYS A 116 14.23 2.71 -3.08
N GLU A 117 13.24 2.00 -3.65
CA GLU A 117 13.43 1.19 -4.87
C GLU A 117 13.84 2.06 -6.06
N LEU A 118 13.32 3.28 -6.15
CA LEU A 118 13.71 4.27 -7.16
C LEU A 118 15.06 4.94 -6.86
N GLY A 119 15.68 4.67 -5.70
CA GLY A 119 16.92 5.32 -5.26
C GLY A 119 16.75 6.81 -5.01
N LEU A 120 15.54 7.28 -4.64
CA LEU A 120 15.23 8.66 -4.34
C LEU A 120 15.43 8.95 -2.85
N LYS A 121 15.97 10.14 -2.55
CA LYS A 121 16.15 10.58 -1.15
C LYS A 121 14.89 11.31 -0.69
N THR A 122 14.19 10.76 0.28
CA THR A 122 13.05 11.39 0.95
C THR A 122 13.53 12.56 1.81
N VAL A 123 12.80 13.67 1.79
CA VAL A 123 13.18 14.92 2.49
C VAL A 123 12.04 15.57 3.25
N ASP A 124 10.78 15.22 2.92
CA ASP A 124 9.59 15.88 3.48
C ASP A 124 8.35 14.99 3.30
N THR A 125 7.22 15.44 3.82
CA THR A 125 5.90 14.84 3.62
C THR A 125 4.87 15.91 3.29
N PHE A 126 3.74 15.54 2.73
CA PHE A 126 2.62 16.46 2.43
C PHE A 126 1.29 15.71 2.41
N LEU A 127 0.20 16.43 2.16
CA LEU A 127 -1.16 15.91 2.10
C LEU A 127 -1.62 15.38 3.46
N SER A 128 -1.80 16.29 4.41
CA SER A 128 -2.22 15.91 5.77
C SER A 128 -3.66 15.40 5.82
N TYR A 129 -3.85 14.28 6.48
CA TYR A 129 -5.14 13.71 6.84
C TYR A 129 -5.14 13.36 8.33
N GLU A 130 -6.09 13.93 9.09
CA GLU A 130 -6.25 13.68 10.53
C GLU A 130 -4.92 13.84 11.33
N GLY A 131 -4.08 14.78 10.90
CA GLY A 131 -2.80 15.09 11.56
C GLY A 131 -1.62 14.21 11.13
N ASN A 132 -1.80 13.34 10.15
CA ASN A 132 -0.74 12.51 9.56
C ASN A 132 -0.63 12.79 8.07
N ASP A 133 0.58 12.95 7.57
CA ASP A 133 0.82 13.16 6.15
C ASP A 133 0.83 11.82 5.40
N MET A 134 0.00 11.74 4.35
CA MET A 134 -0.18 10.52 3.56
C MET A 134 0.82 10.37 2.43
N ALA A 135 1.43 11.46 1.98
CA ALA A 135 2.33 11.46 0.83
C ALA A 135 3.76 11.85 1.22
N THR A 136 4.73 11.29 0.51
CA THR A 136 6.15 11.54 0.72
C THR A 136 6.70 12.48 -0.34
N VAL A 137 7.66 13.34 0.02
CA VAL A 137 8.42 14.17 -0.91
C VAL A 137 9.85 13.67 -0.99
N ALA A 138 10.32 13.46 -2.20
CA ALA A 138 11.70 13.10 -2.48
C ALA A 138 12.40 14.15 -3.35
N LEU A 139 13.74 14.18 -3.29
CA LEU A 139 14.54 14.99 -4.23
C LEU A 139 14.55 14.33 -5.60
N GLY A 140 14.46 15.16 -6.64
CA GLY A 140 14.59 14.73 -8.03
C GLY A 140 15.98 14.16 -8.33
N PRO A 141 16.10 13.13 -9.17
CA PRO A 141 17.36 12.56 -9.58
C PRO A 141 18.09 13.49 -10.57
N THR A 142 19.41 13.32 -10.66
CA THR A 142 20.24 14.15 -11.56
C THR A 142 19.92 13.99 -13.04
N GLY A 143 19.47 12.81 -13.45
CA GLY A 143 18.99 12.51 -14.82
C GLY A 143 17.60 13.05 -15.13
N GLY A 144 16.94 13.68 -14.13
CA GLY A 144 15.63 14.29 -14.29
C GLY A 144 14.51 13.26 -14.54
N ARG A 145 13.43 13.70 -15.22
CA ARG A 145 12.26 12.86 -15.46
C ARG A 145 12.54 11.62 -16.32
N ASN A 146 13.55 11.67 -17.18
CA ASN A 146 13.92 10.51 -18.00
C ASN A 146 14.42 9.35 -17.13
N GLU A 147 15.26 9.65 -16.12
CA GLU A 147 15.72 8.64 -15.16
C GLU A 147 14.55 8.05 -14.36
N ILE A 148 13.58 8.90 -13.97
CA ILE A 148 12.37 8.46 -13.28
C ILE A 148 11.57 7.50 -14.19
N SER A 149 11.29 7.93 -15.41
CA SER A 149 10.55 7.14 -16.41
C SER A 149 11.19 5.77 -16.68
N GLU A 150 12.52 5.74 -16.84
CA GLU A 150 13.25 4.48 -17.07
C GLU A 150 13.11 3.52 -15.89
N LYS A 151 13.31 4.01 -14.66
CA LYS A 151 13.18 3.20 -13.44
C LYS A 151 11.75 2.70 -13.23
N LEU A 152 10.75 3.58 -13.43
CA LEU A 152 9.34 3.20 -13.29
C LEU A 152 8.91 2.17 -14.33
N ARG A 153 9.38 2.29 -15.58
CA ARG A 153 9.09 1.30 -16.62
C ARG A 153 9.68 -0.07 -16.32
N VAL A 154 10.84 -0.12 -15.67
CA VAL A 154 11.45 -1.39 -15.24
C VAL A 154 10.70 -1.99 -14.05
N LEU A 155 10.28 -1.14 -13.10
CA LEU A 155 9.61 -1.58 -11.87
C LEU A 155 8.15 -1.98 -12.10
N PHE A 156 7.46 -1.30 -13.03
CA PHE A 156 6.04 -1.48 -13.34
C PHE A 156 5.80 -1.67 -14.85
N PRO A 157 6.34 -2.74 -15.47
CA PRO A 157 6.34 -2.89 -16.92
C PRO A 157 4.93 -2.93 -17.54
N ASP A 158 3.94 -3.44 -16.81
CA ASP A 158 2.60 -3.67 -17.33
C ASP A 158 1.61 -2.53 -17.02
N THR A 159 1.91 -1.68 -16.02
CA THR A 159 0.95 -0.68 -15.52
C THR A 159 1.45 0.76 -15.61
N TYR A 160 2.74 0.96 -15.86
CA TYR A 160 3.34 2.28 -15.96
C TYR A 160 2.75 3.12 -17.11
N GLN A 161 2.40 4.37 -16.79
CA GLN A 161 2.03 5.40 -17.77
C GLN A 161 2.78 6.70 -17.48
N ALA A 162 2.96 7.54 -18.51
CA ALA A 162 3.63 8.83 -18.38
C ALA A 162 2.79 9.96 -18.97
N ILE A 163 2.57 11.01 -18.16
CA ILE A 163 1.95 12.27 -18.56
C ILE A 163 2.97 13.35 -18.21
N GLU A 164 3.60 13.96 -19.20
CA GLU A 164 4.84 14.77 -19.01
C GLU A 164 4.68 16.19 -19.55
N TYR A 165 4.14 17.10 -18.74
CA TYR A 165 4.02 18.51 -19.02
C TYR A 165 4.78 19.40 -18.03
N GLY A 166 5.33 18.82 -16.95
CA GLY A 166 6.15 19.50 -15.94
C GLY A 166 7.63 19.62 -16.34
N SER A 167 8.45 19.95 -15.36
CA SER A 167 9.90 20.12 -15.55
C SER A 167 10.57 18.86 -16.12
N ALA A 168 11.51 19.05 -17.03
CA ALA A 168 12.42 17.98 -17.45
C ALA A 168 13.40 17.58 -16.33
N LYS A 169 13.61 18.47 -15.36
CA LYS A 169 14.47 18.26 -14.18
C LYS A 169 13.72 18.67 -12.92
N PRO A 170 12.76 17.83 -12.46
CA PRO A 170 12.01 18.12 -11.23
C PRO A 170 12.97 18.16 -10.04
N GLU A 171 12.85 19.18 -9.20
CA GLU A 171 13.64 19.31 -7.98
C GLU A 171 13.04 18.50 -6.83
N ARG A 172 11.71 18.47 -6.75
CA ARG A 172 10.91 17.76 -5.75
C ARG A 172 9.89 16.86 -6.43
N ILE A 173 9.75 15.65 -5.92
CA ILE A 173 8.85 14.63 -6.44
C ILE A 173 7.92 14.20 -5.31
N GLY A 174 6.61 14.26 -5.55
CA GLY A 174 5.61 13.66 -4.69
C GLY A 174 5.49 12.16 -4.96
N ILE A 175 5.32 11.38 -3.92
CA ILE A 175 5.04 9.94 -3.99
C ILE A 175 3.82 9.64 -3.13
N LEU A 176 2.78 9.12 -3.76
CA LEU A 176 1.56 8.64 -3.10
C LEU A 176 1.10 7.37 -3.82
N THR A 177 1.36 6.23 -3.23
CA THR A 177 0.95 4.91 -3.73
C THR A 177 -0.57 4.75 -3.72
N GLY A 178 -1.11 3.79 -4.45
CA GLY A 178 -2.55 3.62 -4.59
C GLY A 178 -3.20 4.80 -5.31
N SER A 179 -4.25 5.39 -4.74
CA SER A 179 -4.98 6.51 -5.36
C SER A 179 -4.32 7.86 -5.11
N GLY A 180 -3.72 8.44 -6.15
CA GLY A 180 -3.07 9.75 -6.09
C GLY A 180 -3.95 10.96 -6.35
N GLN A 181 -5.25 10.76 -6.55
CA GLN A 181 -6.18 11.80 -6.96
C GLN A 181 -6.19 13.00 -6.00
N SER A 182 -6.15 12.73 -4.70
CA SER A 182 -6.17 13.76 -3.65
C SER A 182 -4.89 14.60 -3.60
N ALA A 183 -3.75 14.09 -4.08
CA ALA A 183 -2.48 14.80 -4.06
C ALA A 183 -2.36 15.85 -5.18
N VAL A 184 -2.96 15.59 -6.36
CA VAL A 184 -2.76 16.44 -7.55
C VAL A 184 -3.06 17.92 -7.30
N PRO A 185 -4.16 18.34 -6.65
CA PRO A 185 -4.45 19.75 -6.37
C PRO A 185 -3.44 20.43 -5.44
N HIS A 186 -2.68 19.65 -4.68
CA HIS A 186 -1.77 20.16 -3.65
C HIS A 186 -0.30 20.23 -4.10
N LEU A 187 0.05 19.69 -5.27
CA LEU A 187 1.43 19.55 -5.72
C LEU A 187 2.15 20.91 -5.78
N LEU A 188 1.65 21.86 -6.57
CA LEU A 188 2.32 23.15 -6.80
C LEU A 188 2.46 23.98 -5.52
N ALA A 189 1.49 23.92 -4.61
CA ALA A 189 1.57 24.62 -3.32
C ALA A 189 2.70 24.07 -2.42
N ASN A 190 3.15 22.83 -2.68
CA ASN A 190 4.28 22.18 -1.99
C ASN A 190 5.58 22.23 -2.80
N GLY A 191 5.63 23.03 -3.88
CA GLY A 191 6.80 23.12 -4.76
C GLY A 191 7.10 21.82 -5.52
N ILE A 192 6.06 21.05 -5.84
CA ILE A 192 6.13 19.76 -6.52
C ILE A 192 5.45 19.91 -7.88
N ASP A 193 6.12 19.54 -8.95
CA ASP A 193 5.54 19.46 -10.29
C ASP A 193 5.48 18.03 -10.84
N THR A 194 5.91 17.05 -10.06
CA THR A 194 6.04 15.66 -10.47
C THR A 194 5.47 14.74 -9.39
N LEU A 195 4.51 13.87 -9.75
CA LEU A 195 3.89 12.88 -8.88
C LEU A 195 4.08 11.47 -9.42
N ILE A 196 4.55 10.56 -8.56
CA ILE A 196 4.52 9.11 -8.77
C ILE A 196 3.39 8.55 -7.93
N THR A 197 2.48 7.77 -8.54
CA THR A 197 1.27 7.26 -7.87
C THR A 197 0.79 5.95 -8.47
N GLY A 198 -0.19 5.30 -7.85
CA GLY A 198 -0.80 4.10 -8.41
C GLY A 198 -1.80 4.43 -9.52
N GLU A 199 -2.83 5.22 -9.23
CA GLU A 199 -3.88 5.53 -10.20
C GLU A 199 -4.32 6.98 -10.20
N LEU A 200 -4.85 7.42 -11.35
CA LEU A 200 -5.44 8.73 -11.59
C LEU A 200 -6.69 8.61 -12.45
N ARG A 201 -7.53 9.65 -12.45
CA ARG A 201 -8.70 9.76 -13.33
C ARG A 201 -8.39 10.60 -14.57
N GLN A 202 -9.19 10.43 -15.62
CA GLN A 202 -9.04 11.11 -16.91
C GLN A 202 -8.85 12.64 -16.79
N HIS A 203 -9.58 13.31 -15.92
CA HIS A 203 -9.50 14.77 -15.78
C HIS A 203 -8.13 15.27 -15.29
N HIS A 204 -7.33 14.43 -14.62
CA HIS A 204 -5.96 14.79 -14.22
C HIS A 204 -5.03 14.95 -15.43
N PHE A 205 -5.36 14.36 -16.56
CA PHE A 205 -4.62 14.61 -17.80
C PHE A 205 -4.71 16.09 -18.22
N ASN A 206 -5.92 16.66 -18.23
CA ASN A 206 -6.09 18.08 -18.53
C ASN A 206 -5.41 18.96 -17.48
N MET A 207 -5.54 18.61 -16.19
CA MET A 207 -4.85 19.34 -15.12
C MET A 207 -3.33 19.32 -15.31
N ALA A 208 -2.75 18.20 -15.73
CA ALA A 208 -1.32 18.11 -15.99
C ALA A 208 -0.88 19.06 -17.11
N GLN A 209 -1.67 19.18 -18.19
CA GLN A 209 -1.40 20.10 -19.28
C GLN A 209 -1.49 21.57 -18.83
N GLU A 210 -2.56 21.92 -18.14
CA GLU A 210 -2.87 23.27 -17.72
C GLU A 210 -1.91 23.78 -16.64
N LEU A 211 -1.48 22.91 -15.73
CA LEU A 211 -0.66 23.24 -14.57
C LEU A 211 0.84 22.94 -14.78
N GLY A 212 1.21 22.28 -15.88
CA GLY A 212 2.59 21.90 -16.14
C GLY A 212 3.10 20.83 -15.17
N LEU A 213 2.39 19.70 -15.09
CA LEU A 213 2.76 18.60 -14.17
C LEU A 213 3.27 17.38 -14.92
N ASN A 214 4.18 16.63 -14.29
CA ASN A 214 4.51 15.27 -14.66
C ASN A 214 3.74 14.31 -13.72
N LEU A 215 2.94 13.41 -14.28
CA LEU A 215 2.16 12.43 -13.51
C LEU A 215 2.47 11.03 -14.02
N TYR A 216 2.85 10.14 -13.10
CA TYR A 216 3.25 8.77 -13.39
C TYR A 216 2.36 7.78 -12.63
N PRO A 217 1.16 7.43 -13.15
CA PRO A 217 0.37 6.32 -12.61
C PRO A 217 1.02 4.99 -12.98
N CYS A 218 1.21 4.13 -11.98
CA CYS A 218 1.98 2.88 -12.07
C CYS A 218 1.19 1.63 -11.67
N GLY A 219 -0.13 1.75 -11.48
CA GLY A 219 -1.02 0.69 -11.00
C GLY A 219 -1.26 0.77 -9.49
N HIS A 220 -2.53 0.79 -9.09
CA HIS A 220 -2.92 0.88 -7.67
C HIS A 220 -2.34 -0.31 -6.90
N TYR A 221 -2.72 -1.53 -7.28
CA TYR A 221 -2.19 -2.77 -6.70
C TYR A 221 -0.65 -2.82 -6.71
N ALA A 222 -0.06 -2.52 -7.86
CA ALA A 222 1.38 -2.67 -8.07
C ALA A 222 2.22 -1.76 -7.16
N THR A 223 1.69 -0.58 -6.81
CA THR A 223 2.38 0.37 -5.92
C THR A 223 2.18 0.07 -4.44
N GLU A 224 1.28 -0.84 -4.07
CA GLU A 224 0.94 -1.15 -2.67
C GLU A 224 1.43 -2.53 -2.18
N VAL A 225 2.17 -3.25 -3.01
CA VAL A 225 2.75 -4.55 -2.63
C VAL A 225 3.92 -4.43 -1.64
N PHE A 226 4.57 -3.29 -1.55
CA PHE A 226 5.82 -3.10 -0.81
C PHE A 226 5.62 -3.18 0.70
N GLY A 227 4.66 -2.45 1.24
CA GLY A 227 4.44 -2.32 2.68
C GLY A 227 4.07 -3.64 3.33
N VAL A 228 3.09 -4.36 2.76
CA VAL A 228 2.64 -5.65 3.30
C VAL A 228 3.73 -6.72 3.22
N LYS A 229 4.53 -6.74 2.14
CA LYS A 229 5.71 -7.62 2.01
C LYS A 229 6.74 -7.31 3.10
N ALA A 230 7.02 -6.03 3.34
CA ALA A 230 7.98 -5.61 4.35
C ALA A 230 7.51 -5.97 5.77
N LEU A 231 6.24 -5.69 6.09
CA LEU A 231 5.68 -6.04 7.40
C LEU A 231 5.68 -7.55 7.63
N ALA A 232 5.25 -8.36 6.64
CA ALA A 232 5.27 -9.81 6.73
C ALA A 232 6.68 -10.37 6.94
N ALA A 233 7.66 -9.86 6.20
CA ALA A 233 9.07 -10.25 6.37
C ALA A 233 9.62 -9.89 7.76
N GLU A 234 9.27 -8.70 8.31
CA GLU A 234 9.65 -8.31 9.66
C GLU A 234 9.02 -9.21 10.73
N VAL A 235 7.71 -9.50 10.61
CA VAL A 235 7.00 -10.41 11.51
C VAL A 235 7.62 -11.81 11.47
N ALA A 236 7.81 -12.36 10.28
CA ALA A 236 8.39 -13.69 10.09
C ALA A 236 9.79 -13.79 10.73
N ARG A 237 10.65 -12.79 10.51
CA ARG A 237 11.97 -12.71 11.13
C ARG A 237 11.89 -12.62 12.66
N LYS A 238 10.98 -11.80 13.19
CA LYS A 238 10.82 -11.57 14.63
C LYS A 238 10.41 -12.84 15.37
N PHE A 239 9.51 -13.61 14.77
CA PHE A 239 8.93 -14.80 15.39
C PHE A 239 9.51 -16.12 14.90
N HIS A 240 10.54 -16.06 14.02
CA HIS A 240 11.19 -17.24 13.40
C HIS A 240 10.19 -18.12 12.63
N LEU A 241 9.34 -17.48 11.82
CA LEU A 241 8.32 -18.13 10.98
C LEU A 241 8.69 -18.01 9.50
N GLU A 242 8.09 -18.85 8.68
CA GLU A 242 8.09 -18.67 7.23
C GLU A 242 7.09 -17.61 6.81
N TRP A 243 7.31 -17.00 5.63
CA TRP A 243 6.33 -16.09 5.06
C TRP A 243 6.28 -16.22 3.54
N GLN A 244 5.14 -15.81 2.96
CA GLN A 244 4.90 -15.83 1.53
C GLN A 244 4.02 -14.64 1.11
N PHE A 245 4.31 -14.07 -0.05
CA PHE A 245 3.40 -13.11 -0.69
C PHE A 245 2.41 -13.88 -1.57
N ILE A 246 1.12 -13.62 -1.36
CA ILE A 246 0.01 -14.16 -2.15
C ILE A 246 -0.30 -13.12 -3.23
N GLU A 247 0.11 -13.42 -4.44
CA GLU A 247 0.06 -12.47 -5.56
C GLU A 247 -1.28 -12.58 -6.30
N GLN A 248 -1.98 -11.46 -6.40
CA GLN A 248 -3.22 -11.35 -7.18
C GLN A 248 -3.15 -10.09 -8.06
N PRO A 249 -2.39 -10.12 -9.17
CA PRO A 249 -2.13 -8.93 -9.97
C PRO A 249 -3.43 -8.34 -10.49
N CYS A 250 -3.55 -7.02 -10.31
CA CYS A 250 -4.64 -6.21 -10.82
C CYS A 250 -4.10 -5.30 -11.93
N PRO A 251 -4.75 -5.23 -13.09
CA PRO A 251 -4.30 -4.38 -14.21
C PRO A 251 -4.68 -2.90 -14.05
N LEU A 252 -5.37 -2.51 -12.95
CA LEU A 252 -5.87 -1.15 -12.69
C LEU A 252 -4.94 -0.38 -11.78
#